data_7813e3d5101ab0ce5bd219374cf39517
#
_entry.id   7813e3d5101ab0ce5bd219374cf39517
#
_cell.length_a   1.000
_cell.length_b   1.000
_cell.length_c   1.000
_cell.angle_alpha   90.00
_cell.angle_beta   90.00
_cell.angle_gamma   90.00
#
_symmetry.space_group_name_H-M   'P 1'
#
loop_
_entity.id
_entity.type
_entity.pdbx_description
1 polymer ?
#
loop_
_entity_poly.entity_id
_entity_poly.type
_entity_poly.pdbx_seq_one_letter_code
_entity_poly.pdbx_strand_id
1 'polypeptide(L)'
;MLFRSHTVHAVQAYECDCEPDLNSRDLITSLAVFFHDIGKPHCYQDSEDGIRHFKGHGRVSADMTNEIMRRLRFDNDTREKVVELVYYHDATFEVGKKYIKRWLNKIGEEQFRRLLNVRRADIKAQADMDQETRLQKIDNIEYILEEVLQDDECFSLKDLAVNGKDVMDTMLIKSGKDVGCWLNEILTRVIDGRLKNNREDLIYWMTGITDGWIKY
;
A
#
# COMPACT_ATOMS: atom_id res chain seq x y z
N MET A 1 27.48 -2.37 11.45
CA MET A 1 26.94 -2.35 12.82
C MET A 1 25.64 -1.55 12.95
N LEU A 2 25.43 -0.52 12.16
CA LEU A 2 24.25 0.39 12.20
C LEU A 2 22.88 -0.28 11.96
N PHE A 3 22.77 -1.26 11.06
CA PHE A 3 21.46 -1.87 10.70
C PHE A 3 20.83 -2.70 11.82
N ARG A 4 21.64 -3.42 12.61
CA ARG A 4 21.12 -4.23 13.73
C ARG A 4 20.50 -3.36 14.82
N SER A 5 21.13 -2.20 15.13
CA SER A 5 20.60 -1.26 16.12
C SER A 5 19.31 -0.60 15.61
N HIS A 6 19.25 -0.21 14.34
CA HIS A 6 18.06 0.39 13.73
C HIS A 6 16.85 -0.54 13.81
N THR A 7 16.99 -1.80 13.38
CA THR A 7 15.90 -2.79 13.46
C THR A 7 15.42 -2.99 14.91
N VAL A 8 16.34 -3.09 15.87
CA VAL A 8 15.96 -3.23 17.29
C VAL A 8 15.19 -2.00 17.77
N HIS A 9 15.66 -0.79 17.43
CA HIS A 9 14.97 0.45 17.81
C HIS A 9 13.58 0.56 17.13
N ALA A 10 13.44 0.12 15.88
CA ALA A 10 12.15 0.12 15.20
C ALA A 10 11.14 -0.83 15.87
N VAL A 11 11.58 -2.04 16.23
CA VAL A 11 10.74 -2.99 16.98
C VAL A 11 10.37 -2.42 18.34
N GLN A 12 11.32 -1.86 19.07
CA GLN A 12 11.06 -1.23 20.37
C GLN A 12 10.09 -0.05 20.25
N ALA A 13 10.24 0.81 19.21
CA ALA A 13 9.36 1.93 18.97
C ALA A 13 7.91 1.45 18.69
N TYR A 14 7.75 0.41 17.87
CA TYR A 14 6.44 -0.19 17.62
C TYR A 14 5.83 -0.79 18.88
N GLU A 15 6.62 -1.52 19.66
CA GLU A 15 6.14 -2.12 20.92
C GLU A 15 5.76 -1.08 21.98
N CYS A 16 6.44 0.08 22.02
CA CYS A 16 6.09 1.17 22.91
C CYS A 16 4.79 1.91 22.50
N ASP A 17 4.46 1.92 21.21
CA ASP A 17 3.22 2.54 20.71
C ASP A 17 2.00 1.63 20.93
N CYS A 18 2.22 0.33 21.11
CA CYS A 18 1.16 -0.61 21.46
C CYS A 18 0.80 -0.45 22.93
N GLU A 19 -0.50 -0.45 23.25
CA GLU A 19 -0.95 -0.51 24.65
C GLU A 19 -0.33 -1.71 25.38
N PRO A 20 -0.15 -1.68 26.72
CA PRO A 20 0.54 -2.73 27.47
C PRO A 20 -0.15 -4.11 27.40
N ASP A 21 -1.28 -4.23 26.74
CA ASP A 21 -1.94 -5.52 26.48
C ASP A 21 -1.22 -6.27 25.35
N LEU A 22 -0.65 -7.43 25.68
CA LEU A 22 -0.04 -8.35 24.72
C LEU A 22 -0.99 -8.76 23.57
N ASN A 23 -2.30 -8.68 23.77
CA ASN A 23 -3.30 -8.98 22.76
C ASN A 23 -3.51 -7.85 21.76
N SER A 24 -3.02 -6.63 22.04
CA SER A 24 -3.10 -5.48 21.12
C SER A 24 -1.99 -5.48 20.06
N ARG A 25 -0.97 -6.34 20.20
CA ARG A 25 0.17 -6.41 19.29
C ARG A 25 -0.17 -7.24 18.06
N ASP A 26 -0.17 -6.59 16.90
CA ASP A 26 -0.36 -7.27 15.63
C ASP A 26 0.94 -7.99 15.20
N LEU A 27 0.91 -9.32 15.18
CA LEU A 27 2.04 -10.16 14.78
C LEU A 27 2.55 -9.82 13.38
N ILE A 28 1.65 -9.53 12.44
CA ILE A 28 1.99 -9.21 11.05
C ILE A 28 2.82 -7.94 11.00
N THR A 29 2.40 -6.89 11.70
CA THR A 29 3.13 -5.61 11.79
C THR A 29 4.47 -5.79 12.50
N SER A 30 4.52 -6.54 13.61
CA SER A 30 5.77 -6.83 14.34
C SER A 30 6.81 -7.50 13.45
N LEU A 31 6.40 -8.53 12.71
CA LEU A 31 7.27 -9.23 11.77
C LEU A 31 7.71 -8.34 10.62
N ALA A 32 6.80 -7.51 10.09
CA ALA A 32 7.13 -6.57 9.02
C ALA A 32 8.16 -5.53 9.50
N VAL A 33 7.99 -4.95 10.69
CA VAL A 33 8.99 -4.05 11.32
C VAL A 33 10.32 -4.76 11.53
N PHE A 34 10.32 -6.03 11.94
CA PHE A 34 11.55 -6.79 12.13
C PHE A 34 12.28 -7.04 10.81
N PHE A 35 11.58 -7.30 9.72
CA PHE A 35 12.16 -7.70 8.44
C PHE A 35 12.35 -6.57 7.42
N HIS A 36 11.82 -5.35 7.67
CA HIS A 36 11.73 -4.31 6.64
C HIS A 36 13.06 -4.01 5.93
N ASP A 37 14.15 -4.05 6.67
CA ASP A 37 15.48 -3.60 6.23
C ASP A 37 16.51 -4.72 5.99
N ILE A 38 16.13 -5.99 6.08
CA ILE A 38 17.09 -7.10 5.99
C ILE A 38 17.82 -7.18 4.64
N GLY A 39 17.26 -6.59 3.59
CA GLY A 39 17.84 -6.53 2.25
C GLY A 39 18.85 -5.41 2.05
N LYS A 40 18.95 -4.41 2.94
CA LYS A 40 19.88 -3.26 2.79
C LYS A 40 21.34 -3.66 2.54
N PRO A 41 21.90 -4.69 3.22
CA PRO A 41 23.27 -5.12 2.95
C PRO A 41 23.54 -5.61 1.52
N HIS A 42 22.48 -6.07 0.82
CA HIS A 42 22.57 -6.57 -0.56
C HIS A 42 22.34 -5.48 -1.62
N CYS A 43 21.87 -4.29 -1.21
CA CYS A 43 21.54 -3.18 -2.10
C CYS A 43 22.48 -1.98 -1.92
N TYR A 44 23.63 -2.20 -1.30
CA TYR A 44 24.60 -1.18 -0.99
C TYR A 44 25.23 -0.59 -2.24
N GLN A 45 25.14 0.72 -2.39
CA GLN A 45 25.83 1.49 -3.43
C GLN A 45 26.44 2.74 -2.79
N ASP A 46 27.77 2.90 -2.94
CA ASP A 46 28.43 4.17 -2.60
C ASP A 46 28.23 5.16 -3.74
N SER A 47 27.76 6.37 -3.44
CA SER A 47 27.79 7.47 -4.38
C SER A 47 29.11 8.24 -4.28
N GLU A 48 29.44 9.02 -5.32
CA GLU A 48 30.64 9.87 -5.35
C GLU A 48 30.68 10.87 -4.18
N ASP A 49 29.54 11.23 -3.64
CA ASP A 49 29.38 12.17 -2.51
C ASP A 49 29.58 11.51 -1.14
N GLY A 50 29.93 10.21 -1.08
CA GLY A 50 30.08 9.45 0.14
C GLY A 50 28.75 9.12 0.83
N ILE A 51 27.60 9.40 0.20
CA ILE A 51 26.26 9.05 0.69
C ILE A 51 25.94 7.62 0.28
N ARG A 52 25.45 6.85 1.24
CA ARG A 52 25.07 5.45 1.01
C ARG A 52 23.62 5.36 0.56
N HIS A 53 23.42 4.72 -0.59
CA HIS A 53 22.09 4.46 -1.14
C HIS A 53 21.76 2.96 -1.11
N PHE A 54 20.49 2.64 -0.87
CA PHE A 54 20.00 1.26 -0.80
C PHE A 54 18.80 1.08 -1.73
N LYS A 55 18.90 1.56 -2.97
CA LYS A 55 17.79 1.52 -3.94
C LYS A 55 17.30 0.09 -4.13
N GLY A 56 15.98 -0.11 -4.03
CA GLY A 56 15.33 -1.40 -4.24
C GLY A 56 15.44 -2.38 -3.06
N HIS A 57 15.97 -1.95 -1.90
CA HIS A 57 16.07 -2.82 -0.72
C HIS A 57 14.73 -3.37 -0.27
N GLY A 58 13.62 -2.65 -0.43
CA GLY A 58 12.29 -3.13 -0.07
C GLY A 58 11.92 -4.42 -0.80
N ARG A 59 12.21 -4.51 -2.10
CA ARG A 59 12.01 -5.75 -2.88
C ARG A 59 12.90 -6.88 -2.39
N VAL A 60 14.20 -6.61 -2.23
CA VAL A 60 15.16 -7.62 -1.74
C VAL A 60 14.80 -8.09 -0.34
N SER A 61 14.41 -7.16 0.55
CA SER A 61 13.91 -7.50 1.89
C SER A 61 12.67 -8.39 1.83
N ALA A 62 11.72 -8.10 0.94
CA ALA A 62 10.51 -8.89 0.75
C ALA A 62 10.83 -10.32 0.25
N ASP A 63 11.71 -10.46 -0.74
CA ASP A 63 12.15 -11.76 -1.26
C ASP A 63 12.83 -12.59 -0.15
N MET A 64 13.73 -11.99 0.62
CA MET A 64 14.41 -12.64 1.76
C MET A 64 13.40 -13.03 2.86
N THR A 65 12.46 -12.14 3.17
CA THR A 65 11.41 -12.39 4.17
C THR A 65 10.55 -13.58 3.76
N ASN A 66 10.13 -13.64 2.50
CA ASN A 66 9.36 -14.77 1.96
C ASN A 66 10.09 -16.11 2.12
N GLU A 67 11.38 -16.14 1.81
CA GLU A 67 12.22 -17.35 1.97
C GLU A 67 12.36 -17.76 3.45
N ILE A 68 12.62 -16.79 4.34
CA ILE A 68 12.78 -17.05 5.78
C ILE A 68 11.47 -17.57 6.36
N MET A 69 10.34 -16.90 6.11
CA MET A 69 9.04 -17.28 6.67
C MET A 69 8.56 -18.63 6.12
N ARG A 70 8.84 -18.94 4.84
CA ARG A 70 8.57 -20.25 4.25
C ARG A 70 9.36 -21.36 4.96
N ARG A 71 10.66 -21.14 5.20
CA ARG A 71 11.52 -22.08 5.91
C ARG A 71 11.08 -22.29 7.36
N LEU A 72 10.58 -21.23 8.00
CA LEU A 72 10.04 -21.27 9.36
C LEU A 72 8.60 -21.82 9.41
N ARG A 73 8.00 -22.17 8.27
CA ARG A 73 6.67 -22.77 8.13
C ARG A 73 5.52 -21.87 8.63
N PHE A 74 5.66 -20.57 8.45
CA PHE A 74 4.49 -19.70 8.60
C PHE A 74 3.41 -20.07 7.58
N ASP A 75 2.14 -19.89 7.95
CA ASP A 75 1.04 -20.04 7.01
C ASP A 75 1.12 -19.02 5.85
N ASN A 76 0.44 -19.31 4.75
CA ASN A 76 0.54 -18.51 3.55
C ASN A 76 -0.02 -17.10 3.75
N ASP A 77 -1.16 -16.96 4.43
CA ASP A 77 -1.82 -15.68 4.64
C ASP A 77 -0.94 -14.73 5.46
N THR A 78 -0.43 -15.19 6.60
CA THR A 78 0.51 -14.42 7.44
C THR A 78 1.76 -14.03 6.63
N ARG A 79 2.36 -14.99 5.90
CA ARG A 79 3.57 -14.73 5.11
C ARG A 79 3.32 -13.69 4.03
N GLU A 80 2.26 -13.83 3.24
CA GLU A 80 1.94 -12.90 2.15
C GLU A 80 1.70 -11.49 2.67
N LYS A 81 0.97 -11.33 3.77
CA LYS A 81 0.72 -10.04 4.41
C LYS A 81 2.01 -9.38 4.91
N VAL A 82 2.90 -10.13 5.56
CA VAL A 82 4.19 -9.60 6.04
C VAL A 82 5.07 -9.20 4.86
N VAL A 83 5.20 -10.05 3.84
CA VAL A 83 6.00 -9.79 2.63
C VAL A 83 5.51 -8.54 1.90
N GLU A 84 4.19 -8.35 1.79
CA GLU A 84 3.59 -7.16 1.19
C GLU A 84 3.95 -5.89 1.96
N LEU A 85 3.87 -5.89 3.29
CA LEU A 85 4.26 -4.75 4.12
C LEU A 85 5.76 -4.43 3.98
N VAL A 86 6.62 -5.45 3.99
CA VAL A 86 8.06 -5.31 3.79
C VAL A 86 8.36 -4.76 2.40
N TYR A 87 7.63 -5.19 1.37
CA TYR A 87 7.81 -4.68 0.01
C TYR A 87 7.48 -3.19 -0.10
N TYR A 88 6.42 -2.72 0.58
CA TYR A 88 5.94 -1.33 0.49
C TYR A 88 6.45 -0.41 1.60
N HIS A 89 7.24 -0.90 2.58
CA HIS A 89 7.64 -0.08 3.72
C HIS A 89 8.37 1.22 3.33
N ASP A 90 9.12 1.23 2.22
CA ASP A 90 9.86 2.40 1.72
C ASP A 90 9.09 3.18 0.63
N ALA A 91 7.80 2.87 0.41
CA ALA A 91 7.00 3.58 -0.57
C ALA A 91 6.78 5.04 -0.16
N THR A 92 6.82 5.94 -1.15
CA THR A 92 6.49 7.35 -0.92
C THR A 92 4.98 7.52 -0.77
N PHE A 93 4.56 8.10 0.34
CA PHE A 93 3.16 8.48 0.54
C PHE A 93 2.96 9.95 0.21
N GLU A 94 1.91 10.24 -0.54
CA GLU A 94 1.41 11.58 -0.77
C GLU A 94 0.17 11.81 0.09
N VAL A 95 0.03 13.04 0.59
CA VAL A 95 -1.12 13.45 1.40
C VAL A 95 -2.27 13.82 0.48
N GLY A 96 -3.41 13.13 0.60
CA GLY A 96 -4.62 13.44 -0.18
C GLY A 96 -5.53 12.25 -0.40
N LYS A 97 -6.86 12.48 -0.43
CA LYS A 97 -7.91 11.46 -0.55
C LYS A 97 -7.67 10.50 -1.73
N LYS A 98 -7.29 11.03 -2.90
CA LYS A 98 -7.00 10.24 -4.10
C LYS A 98 -5.90 9.20 -3.89
N TYR A 99 -4.80 9.58 -3.23
CA TYR A 99 -3.68 8.67 -2.99
C TYR A 99 -4.03 7.61 -1.96
N ILE A 100 -4.79 7.98 -0.94
CA ILE A 100 -5.28 7.04 0.07
C ILE A 100 -6.22 6.01 -0.56
N LYS A 101 -7.19 6.44 -1.39
CA LYS A 101 -8.07 5.52 -2.12
C LYS A 101 -7.30 4.54 -3.01
N ARG A 102 -6.22 4.97 -3.65
CA ARG A 102 -5.35 4.08 -4.42
C ARG A 102 -4.68 3.03 -3.54
N TRP A 103 -4.23 3.39 -2.35
CA TRP A 103 -3.67 2.45 -1.39
C TRP A 103 -4.73 1.50 -0.85
N LEU A 104 -5.92 1.99 -0.51
CA LEU A 104 -7.05 1.16 -0.08
C LEU A 104 -7.45 0.14 -1.15
N ASN A 105 -7.49 0.56 -2.41
CA ASN A 105 -7.73 -0.36 -3.52
C ASN A 105 -6.61 -1.39 -3.71
N LYS A 106 -5.36 -1.02 -3.45
CA LYS A 106 -4.18 -1.83 -3.74
C LYS A 106 -3.95 -2.93 -2.71
N ILE A 107 -4.03 -2.60 -1.41
CA ILE A 107 -3.69 -3.52 -0.32
C ILE A 107 -4.81 -3.67 0.72
N GLY A 108 -5.90 -2.95 0.58
CA GLY A 108 -7.00 -2.91 1.55
C GLY A 108 -6.71 -2.05 2.78
N GLU A 109 -7.77 -1.77 3.55
CA GLU A 109 -7.69 -0.90 4.72
C GLU A 109 -6.77 -1.45 5.81
N GLU A 110 -6.98 -2.70 6.21
CA GLU A 110 -6.24 -3.34 7.31
C GLU A 110 -4.72 -3.34 7.04
N GLN A 111 -4.32 -3.73 5.83
CA GLN A 111 -2.92 -3.72 5.41
C GLN A 111 -2.36 -2.30 5.29
N PHE A 112 -3.15 -1.33 4.86
CA PHE A 112 -2.71 0.06 4.79
C PHE A 112 -2.47 0.65 6.18
N ARG A 113 -3.34 0.38 7.17
CA ARG A 113 -3.12 0.76 8.58
C ARG A 113 -1.85 0.12 9.15
N ARG A 114 -1.62 -1.17 8.89
CA ARG A 114 -0.37 -1.86 9.26
C ARG A 114 0.86 -1.19 8.64
N LEU A 115 0.77 -0.83 7.36
CA LEU A 115 1.86 -0.17 6.64
C LEU A 115 2.21 1.19 7.24
N LEU A 116 1.20 1.98 7.67
CA LEU A 116 1.43 3.25 8.38
C LEU A 116 2.14 3.01 9.72
N ASN A 117 1.77 1.96 10.46
CA ASN A 117 2.47 1.59 11.70
C ASN A 117 3.93 1.16 11.47
N VAL A 118 4.21 0.38 10.42
CA VAL A 118 5.58 0.02 10.02
C VAL A 118 6.39 1.29 9.72
N ARG A 119 5.82 2.23 8.94
CA ARG A 119 6.47 3.52 8.63
C ARG A 119 6.70 4.37 9.86
N ARG A 120 5.75 4.43 10.78
CA ARG A 120 5.88 5.16 12.05
C ARG A 120 7.03 4.60 12.89
N ALA A 121 7.12 3.27 13.00
CA ALA A 121 8.20 2.59 13.73
C ALA A 121 9.57 2.84 13.10
N ASP A 122 9.67 2.75 11.77
CA ASP A 122 10.89 3.05 11.02
C ASP A 122 11.35 4.50 11.23
N ILE A 123 10.43 5.48 11.12
CA ILE A 123 10.74 6.89 11.35
C ILE A 123 11.23 7.11 12.78
N LYS A 124 10.58 6.55 13.79
CA LYS A 124 10.98 6.68 15.21
C LYS A 124 12.34 6.07 15.52
N ALA A 125 12.75 5.06 14.74
CA ALA A 125 14.07 4.44 14.88
C ALA A 125 15.21 5.22 14.23
N GLN A 126 14.91 6.22 13.41
CA GLN A 126 15.89 7.06 12.74
C GLN A 126 16.20 8.29 13.61
N ALA A 127 17.48 8.55 13.86
CA ALA A 127 17.93 9.77 14.52
C ALA A 127 18.04 10.90 13.48
N ASP A 128 16.91 11.51 13.13
CA ASP A 128 16.81 12.51 12.05
C ASP A 128 16.21 13.82 12.60
N MET A 129 16.70 14.97 12.12
CA MET A 129 16.15 16.27 12.48
C MET A 129 14.74 16.49 11.94
N ASP A 130 14.35 15.78 10.88
CA ASP A 130 13.03 15.87 10.26
C ASP A 130 12.00 14.83 10.78
N GLN A 131 12.34 14.10 11.85
CA GLN A 131 11.50 13.03 12.40
C GLN A 131 10.08 13.52 12.72
N GLU A 132 9.94 14.66 13.38
CA GLU A 132 8.65 15.26 13.75
C GLU A 132 7.78 15.54 12.52
N THR A 133 8.34 16.19 11.49
CA THR A 133 7.64 16.50 10.23
C THR A 133 7.16 15.23 9.53
N ARG A 134 7.98 14.19 9.56
CA ARG A 134 7.64 12.90 8.94
C ARG A 134 6.53 12.16 9.72
N LEU A 135 6.54 12.23 11.04
CA LEU A 135 5.46 11.68 11.88
C LEU A 135 4.16 12.46 11.68
N GLN A 136 4.19 13.78 11.65
CA GLN A 136 3.02 14.61 11.36
C GLN A 136 2.42 14.28 9.98
N LYS A 137 3.25 13.93 9.00
CA LYS A 137 2.76 13.48 7.69
C LYS A 137 1.98 12.16 7.80
N ILE A 138 2.43 11.21 8.62
CA ILE A 138 1.70 9.96 8.87
C ILE A 138 0.37 10.26 9.57
N ASP A 139 0.37 11.12 10.59
CA ASP A 139 -0.86 11.52 11.31
C ASP A 139 -1.88 12.18 10.36
N ASN A 140 -1.43 13.03 9.45
CA ASN A 140 -2.28 13.62 8.41
C ASN A 140 -2.86 12.57 7.45
N ILE A 141 -2.08 11.56 7.09
CA ILE A 141 -2.56 10.45 6.24
C ILE A 141 -3.63 9.65 6.97
N GLU A 142 -3.44 9.33 8.25
CA GLU A 142 -4.43 8.65 9.08
C GLU A 142 -5.71 9.46 9.22
N TYR A 143 -5.60 10.77 9.46
CA TYR A 143 -6.76 11.66 9.51
C TYR A 143 -7.58 11.63 8.20
N ILE A 144 -6.91 11.77 7.05
CA ILE A 144 -7.60 11.74 5.74
C ILE A 144 -8.14 10.32 5.44
N LEU A 145 -7.47 9.25 5.90
CA LEU A 145 -7.97 7.88 5.80
C LEU A 145 -9.33 7.75 6.49
N GLU A 146 -9.47 8.27 7.72
CA GLU A 146 -10.75 8.25 8.43
C GLU A 146 -11.83 9.05 7.67
N GLU A 147 -11.49 10.22 7.11
CA GLU A 147 -12.42 10.97 6.26
C GLU A 147 -12.88 10.16 5.04
N VAL A 148 -11.94 9.52 4.32
CA VAL A 148 -12.24 8.70 3.13
C VAL A 148 -13.16 7.52 3.47
N LEU A 149 -12.95 6.88 4.62
CA LEU A 149 -13.77 5.76 5.09
C LEU A 149 -15.17 6.20 5.54
N GLN A 150 -15.30 7.42 6.09
CA GLN A 150 -16.60 7.98 6.50
C GLN A 150 -17.43 8.49 5.31
N ASP A 151 -16.79 8.97 4.26
CA ASP A 151 -17.46 9.56 3.09
C ASP A 151 -18.14 8.50 2.19
N ASP A 152 -18.06 7.21 2.50
CA ASP A 152 -18.60 6.07 1.72
C ASP A 152 -18.23 6.14 0.23
N GLU A 153 -17.02 6.66 -0.06
CA GLU A 153 -16.56 6.88 -1.42
C GLU A 153 -16.00 5.61 -2.07
N CYS A 154 -16.20 5.49 -3.38
CA CYS A 154 -15.73 4.36 -4.18
C CYS A 154 -14.19 4.25 -4.16
N PHE A 155 -13.65 3.14 -3.65
CA PHE A 155 -12.23 2.80 -3.71
C PHE A 155 -11.96 1.31 -4.02
N SER A 156 -13.01 0.50 -4.19
CA SER A 156 -12.89 -0.90 -4.60
C SER A 156 -13.82 -1.24 -5.77
N LEU A 157 -13.55 -2.38 -6.44
CA LEU A 157 -14.40 -2.85 -7.54
C LEU A 157 -15.84 -3.12 -7.12
N LYS A 158 -16.08 -3.40 -5.83
CA LYS A 158 -17.42 -3.66 -5.29
C LYS A 158 -18.26 -2.39 -5.19
N ASP A 159 -17.61 -1.24 -5.10
CA ASP A 159 -18.24 0.06 -4.92
C ASP A 159 -18.59 0.71 -6.26
N LEU A 160 -18.15 0.10 -7.40
CA LEU A 160 -18.49 0.62 -8.74
C LEU A 160 -19.98 0.46 -9.03
N ALA A 161 -20.56 1.52 -9.61
CA ALA A 161 -21.95 1.53 -10.07
C ALA A 161 -22.21 0.65 -11.33
N VAL A 162 -21.16 0.03 -11.89
CA VAL A 162 -21.20 -0.94 -12.99
C VAL A 162 -20.49 -2.21 -12.60
N ASN A 163 -20.89 -3.32 -13.22
CA ASN A 163 -20.33 -4.64 -12.98
C ASN A 163 -19.78 -5.28 -14.25
N GLY A 164 -19.23 -6.50 -14.14
CA GLY A 164 -18.66 -7.20 -15.30
C GLY A 164 -19.63 -7.45 -16.45
N LYS A 165 -20.93 -7.60 -16.16
CA LYS A 165 -21.95 -7.76 -17.19
C LYS A 165 -22.16 -6.46 -17.98
N ASP A 166 -22.24 -5.33 -17.27
CA ASP A 166 -22.35 -4.02 -17.91
C ASP A 166 -21.16 -3.77 -18.85
N VAL A 167 -19.95 -4.13 -18.41
CA VAL A 167 -18.73 -4.01 -19.23
C VAL A 167 -18.80 -4.90 -20.47
N MET A 168 -19.19 -6.18 -20.32
CA MET A 168 -19.32 -7.11 -21.45
C MET A 168 -20.33 -6.63 -22.48
N ASP A 169 -21.49 -6.20 -22.01
CA ASP A 169 -22.61 -5.77 -22.87
C ASP A 169 -22.26 -4.45 -23.60
N THR A 170 -21.61 -3.50 -22.94
CA THR A 170 -21.30 -2.18 -23.51
C THR A 170 -20.07 -2.20 -24.39
N MET A 171 -19.00 -2.89 -23.95
CA MET A 171 -17.73 -2.95 -24.68
C MET A 171 -17.68 -4.05 -25.74
N LEU A 172 -18.76 -4.86 -25.86
CA LEU A 172 -18.88 -6.00 -26.79
C LEU A 172 -17.73 -7.02 -26.65
N ILE A 173 -17.26 -7.24 -25.43
CA ILE A 173 -16.18 -8.17 -25.11
C ILE A 173 -16.70 -9.42 -24.42
N LYS A 174 -15.97 -10.53 -24.57
CA LYS A 174 -16.29 -11.80 -23.89
C LYS A 174 -15.81 -11.76 -22.44
N SER A 175 -16.43 -12.63 -21.60
CA SER A 175 -15.98 -12.81 -20.21
C SER A 175 -14.49 -13.19 -20.14
N GLY A 176 -13.81 -12.76 -19.10
CA GLY A 176 -12.43 -13.12 -18.85
C GLY A 176 -11.58 -11.96 -18.35
N LYS A 177 -10.26 -12.05 -18.57
CA LYS A 177 -9.26 -11.11 -18.08
C LYS A 177 -9.53 -9.65 -18.51
N ASP A 178 -10.03 -9.47 -19.74
CA ASP A 178 -10.28 -8.14 -20.30
C ASP A 178 -11.36 -7.38 -19.53
N VAL A 179 -12.41 -8.07 -19.06
CA VAL A 179 -13.45 -7.47 -18.20
C VAL A 179 -12.84 -6.93 -16.91
N GLY A 180 -11.96 -7.71 -16.28
CA GLY A 180 -11.25 -7.28 -15.07
C GLY A 180 -10.34 -6.07 -15.33
N CYS A 181 -9.65 -6.02 -16.46
CA CYS A 181 -8.84 -4.88 -16.86
C CYS A 181 -9.69 -3.61 -17.02
N TRP A 182 -10.83 -3.70 -17.69
CA TRP A 182 -11.74 -2.57 -17.84
C TRP A 182 -12.34 -2.09 -16.52
N LEU A 183 -12.77 -3.00 -15.65
CA LEU A 183 -13.29 -2.62 -14.33
C LEU A 183 -12.23 -1.88 -13.52
N ASN A 184 -10.97 -2.34 -13.54
CA ASN A 184 -9.87 -1.65 -12.85
C ASN A 184 -9.55 -0.28 -13.47
N GLU A 185 -9.64 -0.14 -14.78
CA GLU A 185 -9.47 1.15 -15.48
C GLU A 185 -10.58 2.13 -15.09
N ILE A 186 -11.84 1.68 -15.09
CA ILE A 186 -12.99 2.49 -14.66
C ILE A 186 -12.79 2.94 -13.22
N LEU A 187 -12.45 2.01 -12.31
CA LEU A 187 -12.20 2.31 -10.91
C LEU A 187 -11.08 3.34 -10.74
N THR A 188 -9.97 3.18 -11.47
CA THR A 188 -8.86 4.14 -11.45
C THR A 188 -9.33 5.55 -11.85
N ARG A 189 -10.16 5.66 -12.88
CA ARG A 189 -10.70 6.95 -13.33
C ARG A 189 -11.68 7.56 -12.34
N VAL A 190 -12.47 6.74 -11.66
CA VAL A 190 -13.37 7.18 -10.58
C VAL A 190 -12.56 7.68 -9.38
N ILE A 191 -11.57 6.92 -8.92
CA ILE A 191 -10.65 7.33 -7.83
C ILE A 191 -9.92 8.64 -8.19
N ASP A 192 -9.55 8.80 -9.46
CA ASP A 192 -8.88 10.01 -9.96
C ASP A 192 -9.82 11.22 -10.10
N GLY A 193 -11.13 11.03 -9.92
CA GLY A 193 -12.13 12.07 -10.11
C GLY A 193 -12.38 12.43 -11.58
N ARG A 194 -11.92 11.60 -12.52
CA ARG A 194 -12.12 11.79 -13.97
C ARG A 194 -13.49 11.30 -14.44
N LEU A 195 -14.09 10.38 -13.72
CA LEU A 195 -15.43 9.85 -13.95
C LEU A 195 -16.21 9.90 -12.63
N LYS A 196 -17.51 10.19 -12.73
CA LYS A 196 -18.43 10.05 -11.61
C LYS A 196 -18.83 8.61 -11.45
N ASN A 197 -18.92 8.09 -10.23
CA ASN A 197 -19.39 6.74 -9.95
C ASN A 197 -20.91 6.67 -10.01
N ASN A 198 -21.50 6.86 -11.18
CA ASN A 198 -22.89 6.53 -11.44
C ASN A 198 -23.00 5.70 -12.74
N ARG A 199 -24.01 4.86 -12.81
CA ARG A 199 -24.15 3.88 -13.90
C ARG A 199 -24.27 4.53 -15.27
N GLU A 200 -24.99 5.65 -15.36
CA GLU A 200 -25.24 6.34 -16.63
C GLU A 200 -23.96 6.94 -17.21
N ASP A 201 -23.21 7.69 -16.40
CA ASP A 201 -21.95 8.31 -16.82
C ASP A 201 -20.89 7.25 -17.20
N LEU A 202 -20.82 6.12 -16.47
CA LEU A 202 -19.86 5.06 -16.72
C LEU A 202 -20.20 4.31 -18.03
N ILE A 203 -21.47 4.00 -18.27
CA ILE A 203 -21.92 3.38 -19.52
C ILE A 203 -21.70 4.34 -20.69
N TYR A 204 -22.05 5.62 -20.53
CA TYR A 204 -21.83 6.63 -21.56
C TYR A 204 -20.35 6.72 -21.95
N TRP A 205 -19.46 6.73 -20.98
CA TRP A 205 -18.02 6.75 -21.23
C TRP A 205 -17.54 5.49 -21.95
N MET A 206 -17.97 4.30 -21.55
CA MET A 206 -17.62 3.03 -22.21
C MET A 206 -18.13 3.00 -23.65
N THR A 207 -19.37 3.41 -23.88
CA THR A 207 -19.96 3.52 -25.23
C THR A 207 -19.13 4.45 -26.11
N GLY A 208 -18.69 5.59 -25.56
CA GLY A 208 -17.86 6.54 -26.29
C GLY A 208 -16.53 5.98 -26.77
N ILE A 209 -15.93 5.08 -25.98
CA ILE A 209 -14.72 4.36 -26.40
C ILE A 209 -15.04 3.36 -27.51
N THR A 210 -16.10 2.57 -27.36
CA THR A 210 -16.50 1.55 -28.34
C THR A 210 -16.84 2.18 -29.67
N ASP A 211 -17.53 3.31 -29.65
CA ASP A 211 -17.92 4.05 -30.87
C ASP A 211 -16.80 4.94 -31.43
N GLY A 212 -15.67 5.03 -30.73
CA GLY A 212 -14.45 5.73 -31.17
C GLY A 212 -14.50 7.27 -31.09
N TRP A 213 -15.50 7.88 -30.40
CA TRP A 213 -15.57 9.32 -30.19
C TRP A 213 -14.92 9.78 -28.88
N ILE A 214 -14.60 8.86 -27.96
CA ILE A 214 -13.69 9.08 -26.86
C ILE A 214 -12.36 8.35 -27.13
N LYS A 215 -11.23 9.09 -27.12
CA LYS A 215 -9.91 8.47 -27.22
C LYS A 215 -9.49 7.93 -25.85
N TYR A 216 -9.02 6.67 -25.87
CA TYR A 216 -8.47 5.99 -24.69
C TYR A 216 -7.07 6.48 -24.35
#